data_b048cdeac935a5dd8fdac369aaa7a21c
#
_entry.id   b048cdeac935a5dd8fdac369aaa7a21c
#
_cell.length_a   1.000
_cell.length_b   1.000
_cell.length_c   1.000
_cell.angle_alpha   90.00
_cell.angle_beta   90.00
_cell.angle_gamma   90.00
#
_symmetry.space_group_name_H-M   'P 1'
#
loop_
_entity.id
_entity.type
_entity.pdbx_description
1 polymer ?
#
loop_
_entity_poly.entity_id
_entity_poly.type
_entity_poly.pdbx_seq_one_letter_code
_entity_poly.pdbx_strand_id
1 'polypeptide(L)'
;MKSRLQAVLLLFLMTAGGSIAQAQTVKVTPLGGKTGELCAQDRALLFEDPTGVRILYDPGNTVAGGTDPRLGEVHAILITHAHGDHLGAGKLNQSPDAGNAVCTTPPTVAAPETNLAEITSAKTSAVIAGLGLSSFLSLKIANVRGAAVGGCPAAGLTNELTVPRTTPCTATLLSGGKRTVRLVTANQGVQIAVVGADHPNDLSTAFLAEPLKTNLASNNLSAYVGIANGFVLTFTNGLTAYLSGDTGLMQEMKTVVNGFYGAELAVINISDTFVTGPEGAAFAVNKLIRPATVLPSHTNEVSTSGGRANPGTRLERFIDLVERGRNSESKKEHSSKAKRVSVQPPLSGFTMEFDGKGQCRRGC
;
A
#
# COMPACT_ATOMS: atom_id res chain seq x y z
N MET A 1 -85.31 -17.01 5.75
CA MET A 1 -84.30 -15.93 5.57
C MET A 1 -82.93 -16.49 5.94
N LYS A 2 -82.10 -16.78 4.94
CA LYS A 2 -80.72 -17.34 5.13
C LYS A 2 -79.71 -16.23 4.79
N SER A 3 -79.05 -15.73 5.83
CA SER A 3 -77.98 -14.74 5.72
C SER A 3 -76.68 -15.48 5.30
N ARG A 4 -76.05 -15.04 4.15
CA ARG A 4 -74.74 -15.50 3.69
C ARG A 4 -73.67 -14.50 4.17
N LEU A 5 -72.83 -14.94 5.06
CA LEU A 5 -71.61 -14.27 5.47
C LEU A 5 -70.54 -14.52 4.39
N GLN A 6 -70.12 -13.45 3.69
CA GLN A 6 -68.94 -13.53 2.81
C GLN A 6 -67.69 -13.16 3.62
N ALA A 7 -66.78 -14.13 3.75
CA ALA A 7 -65.44 -13.92 4.32
C ALA A 7 -64.53 -13.41 3.21
N VAL A 8 -64.04 -12.17 3.36
CA VAL A 8 -63.02 -11.59 2.49
C VAL A 8 -61.66 -11.98 3.04
N LEU A 9 -60.95 -12.84 2.32
CA LEU A 9 -59.57 -13.27 2.64
C LEU A 9 -58.59 -12.23 2.07
N LEU A 10 -58.04 -11.35 2.91
CA LEU A 10 -56.95 -10.43 2.51
C LEU A 10 -55.66 -11.23 2.48
N LEU A 11 -55.13 -11.46 1.28
CA LEU A 11 -53.81 -12.02 1.05
C LEU A 11 -52.76 -10.89 1.19
N PHE A 12 -52.04 -10.84 2.32
CA PHE A 12 -50.85 -9.99 2.48
C PHE A 12 -49.67 -10.64 1.74
N LEU A 13 -49.36 -10.12 0.53
CA LEU A 13 -48.07 -10.40 -0.11
C LEU A 13 -46.97 -9.66 0.66
N MET A 14 -46.25 -10.36 1.54
CA MET A 14 -44.95 -9.89 2.06
C MET A 14 -43.94 -10.01 0.94
N THR A 15 -43.63 -8.90 0.26
CA THR A 15 -42.43 -8.79 -0.59
C THR A 15 -41.23 -8.74 0.35
N ALA A 16 -40.56 -9.86 0.54
CA ALA A 16 -39.24 -9.89 1.14
C ALA A 16 -38.27 -9.16 0.22
N GLY A 17 -38.16 -7.86 0.38
CA GLY A 17 -37.10 -7.06 -0.22
C GLY A 17 -35.77 -7.47 0.41
N GLY A 18 -35.15 -8.52 -0.11
CA GLY A 18 -33.77 -8.87 0.22
C GLY A 18 -32.89 -7.73 -0.26
N SER A 19 -32.47 -6.84 0.63
CA SER A 19 -31.36 -5.95 0.38
C SER A 19 -30.16 -6.85 0.08
N ILE A 20 -29.75 -6.91 -1.19
CA ILE A 20 -28.48 -7.50 -1.57
C ILE A 20 -27.45 -6.58 -0.91
N ALA A 21 -26.92 -6.99 0.26
CA ALA A 21 -25.80 -6.32 0.87
C ALA A 21 -24.68 -6.34 -0.18
N GLN A 22 -24.42 -5.20 -0.79
CA GLN A 22 -23.33 -5.06 -1.74
C GLN A 22 -22.07 -5.43 -0.97
N ALA A 23 -21.35 -6.47 -1.43
CA ALA A 23 -20.14 -6.93 -0.76
C ALA A 23 -19.19 -5.74 -0.63
N GLN A 24 -18.89 -5.37 0.61
CA GLN A 24 -17.99 -4.25 0.88
C GLN A 24 -16.60 -4.58 0.36
N THR A 25 -16.05 -3.72 -0.47
CA THR A 25 -14.73 -3.90 -1.11
C THR A 25 -13.70 -2.96 -0.50
N VAL A 26 -12.45 -3.42 -0.47
CA VAL A 26 -11.30 -2.55 -0.25
C VAL A 26 -10.93 -1.94 -1.60
N LYS A 27 -10.76 -0.61 -1.64
CA LYS A 27 -10.30 0.09 -2.83
C LYS A 27 -8.80 0.30 -2.74
N VAL A 28 -8.11 0.09 -3.87
CA VAL A 28 -6.67 0.37 -4.03
C VAL A 28 -6.49 1.27 -5.24
N THR A 29 -6.00 2.48 -5.00
CA THR A 29 -5.76 3.47 -6.05
C THR A 29 -4.26 3.74 -6.17
N PRO A 30 -3.60 3.35 -7.26
CA PRO A 30 -2.21 3.69 -7.53
C PRO A 30 -2.06 5.19 -7.83
N LEU A 31 -1.00 5.81 -7.28
CA LEU A 31 -0.72 7.23 -7.44
C LEU A 31 0.63 7.42 -8.17
N GLY A 32 0.69 6.98 -9.40
CA GLY A 32 1.88 7.02 -10.23
C GLY A 32 2.09 8.34 -10.98
N GLY A 33 3.14 8.37 -11.80
CA GLY A 33 3.59 9.54 -12.54
C GLY A 33 2.79 9.89 -13.79
N LYS A 34 2.00 8.95 -14.33
CA LYS A 34 1.15 9.15 -15.51
C LYS A 34 -0.12 8.33 -15.42
N THR A 35 -1.27 9.01 -15.55
CA THR A 35 -2.59 8.36 -15.51
C THR A 35 -2.70 7.24 -16.54
N GLY A 36 -3.18 6.08 -16.11
CA GLY A 36 -3.40 4.90 -16.94
C GLY A 36 -2.15 4.07 -17.22
N GLU A 37 -1.00 4.41 -16.62
CA GLU A 37 0.27 3.70 -16.84
C GLU A 37 0.90 3.25 -15.52
N LEU A 38 1.83 2.29 -15.63
CA LEU A 38 2.78 1.92 -14.58
C LEU A 38 4.18 2.37 -15.00
N CYS A 39 4.69 3.41 -14.34
CA CYS A 39 5.93 4.10 -14.68
C CYS A 39 7.09 3.70 -13.76
N ALA A 40 8.30 4.10 -14.13
CA ALA A 40 9.53 3.68 -13.45
C ALA A 40 9.59 4.03 -11.96
N GLN A 41 8.99 5.15 -11.55
CA GLN A 41 9.06 5.63 -10.16
C GLN A 41 7.76 5.40 -9.36
N ASP A 42 6.82 4.64 -9.91
CA ASP A 42 5.54 4.41 -9.25
C ASP A 42 5.69 3.49 -8.04
N ARG A 43 5.37 4.02 -6.86
CA ARG A 43 5.45 3.34 -5.55
C ARG A 43 4.14 3.48 -4.78
N ALA A 44 3.53 4.67 -4.85
CA ALA A 44 2.44 5.06 -3.99
C ALA A 44 1.15 4.31 -4.28
N LEU A 45 0.57 3.74 -3.23
CA LEU A 45 -0.77 3.12 -3.26
C LEU A 45 -1.63 3.73 -2.15
N LEU A 46 -2.87 4.07 -2.48
CA LEU A 46 -3.86 4.53 -1.53
C LEU A 46 -4.91 3.44 -1.33
N PHE A 47 -4.97 2.91 -0.12
CA PHE A 47 -5.95 1.91 0.31
C PHE A 47 -7.12 2.59 1.00
N GLU A 48 -8.35 2.20 0.68
CA GLU A 48 -9.56 2.65 1.35
C GLU A 48 -10.36 1.44 1.84
N ASP A 49 -10.49 1.35 3.16
CA ASP A 49 -11.27 0.32 3.84
C ASP A 49 -12.78 0.59 3.69
N PRO A 50 -13.66 -0.41 3.73
CA PRO A 50 -15.12 -0.22 3.73
C PRO A 50 -15.64 0.75 4.79
N THR A 51 -14.96 0.90 5.93
CA THR A 51 -15.32 1.90 6.96
C THR A 51 -14.94 3.33 6.60
N GLY A 52 -14.19 3.53 5.49
CA GLY A 52 -13.68 4.82 5.06
C GLY A 52 -12.29 5.17 5.60
N VAL A 53 -11.61 4.29 6.36
CA VAL A 53 -10.20 4.50 6.72
C VAL A 53 -9.35 4.50 5.45
N ARG A 54 -8.56 5.56 5.25
CA ARG A 54 -7.68 5.72 4.08
C ARG A 54 -6.22 5.70 4.52
N ILE A 55 -5.44 4.81 3.89
CA ILE A 55 -4.04 4.55 4.22
C ILE A 55 -3.20 4.76 2.96
N LEU A 56 -2.26 5.69 3.01
CA LEU A 56 -1.28 5.91 1.95
C LEU A 56 -0.02 5.08 2.25
N TYR A 57 0.46 4.37 1.26
CA TYR A 57 1.65 3.54 1.32
C TYR A 57 2.74 4.14 0.44
N ASP A 58 3.95 4.33 0.98
CA ASP A 58 5.16 4.81 0.31
C ASP A 58 4.89 5.92 -0.73
N PRO A 59 4.61 7.17 -0.33
CA PRO A 59 4.18 8.22 -1.26
C PRO A 59 5.18 8.52 -2.37
N GLY A 60 6.47 8.29 -2.14
CA GLY A 60 7.52 8.45 -3.13
C GLY A 60 7.53 9.82 -3.81
N ASN A 61 8.02 9.82 -5.05
CA ASN A 61 8.18 11.04 -5.85
C ASN A 61 6.97 11.33 -6.74
N THR A 62 5.98 10.42 -6.82
CA THR A 62 4.89 10.49 -7.81
C THR A 62 3.57 11.05 -7.26
N VAL A 63 3.55 11.46 -6.00
CA VAL A 63 2.48 12.26 -5.42
C VAL A 63 2.86 13.74 -5.46
N ALA A 64 1.93 14.63 -5.83
CA ALA A 64 2.18 16.07 -5.97
C ALA A 64 2.02 16.84 -4.64
N GLY A 65 2.58 16.29 -3.55
CA GLY A 65 2.46 16.88 -2.21
C GLY A 65 1.07 16.74 -1.60
N GLY A 66 0.83 17.45 -0.50
CA GLY A 66 -0.43 17.40 0.23
C GLY A 66 -1.65 17.96 -0.51
N THR A 67 -1.44 18.68 -1.60
CA THR A 67 -2.50 19.25 -2.44
C THR A 67 -2.86 18.38 -3.64
N ASP A 68 -2.22 17.21 -3.81
CA ASP A 68 -2.57 16.26 -4.88
C ASP A 68 -4.06 15.88 -4.78
N PRO A 69 -4.87 16.16 -5.80
CA PRO A 69 -6.32 15.94 -5.74
C PRO A 69 -6.70 14.46 -5.61
N ARG A 70 -5.81 13.55 -6.02
CA ARG A 70 -6.04 12.09 -5.93
C ARG A 70 -6.02 11.57 -4.49
N LEU A 71 -5.39 12.31 -3.56
CA LEU A 71 -5.27 11.89 -2.16
C LEU A 71 -6.60 11.91 -1.41
N GLY A 72 -7.43 12.95 -1.59
CA GLY A 72 -8.55 13.18 -0.69
C GLY A 72 -8.08 13.29 0.76
N GLU A 73 -8.79 12.65 1.69
CA GLU A 73 -8.33 12.46 3.07
C GLU A 73 -7.31 11.33 3.15
N VAL A 74 -6.32 11.46 4.03
CA VAL A 74 -5.32 10.44 4.34
C VAL A 74 -5.22 10.32 5.86
N HIS A 75 -5.67 9.22 6.42
CA HIS A 75 -5.73 9.02 7.86
C HIS A 75 -4.42 8.50 8.45
N ALA A 76 -3.75 7.59 7.71
CA ALA A 76 -2.44 7.07 8.06
C ALA A 76 -1.54 6.95 6.83
N ILE A 77 -0.22 7.08 7.05
CA ILE A 77 0.80 6.86 6.04
C ILE A 77 1.75 5.78 6.56
N LEU A 78 1.94 4.73 5.76
CA LEU A 78 2.91 3.69 6.02
C LEU A 78 4.15 3.95 5.20
N ILE A 79 5.30 3.87 5.85
CA ILE A 79 6.60 4.01 5.20
C ILE A 79 7.48 2.83 5.51
N THR A 80 7.99 2.19 4.47
CA THR A 80 8.75 0.95 4.57
C THR A 80 10.18 1.19 5.01
N HIS A 81 10.85 2.17 4.41
CA HIS A 81 12.25 2.50 4.68
C HIS A 81 12.60 3.93 4.22
N ALA A 82 13.85 4.34 4.44
CA ALA A 82 14.29 5.72 4.36
C ALA A 82 14.80 6.18 3.00
N HIS A 83 14.71 5.36 1.95
CA HIS A 83 15.20 5.77 0.64
C HIS A 83 14.33 6.86 0.01
N GLY A 84 14.97 7.71 -0.79
CA GLY A 84 14.36 8.93 -1.32
C GLY A 84 13.20 8.70 -2.27
N ASP A 85 13.14 7.55 -2.95
CA ASP A 85 12.06 7.15 -3.83
C ASP A 85 10.83 6.59 -3.08
N HIS A 86 10.92 6.35 -1.78
CA HIS A 86 9.83 5.99 -0.86
C HIS A 86 9.39 7.16 0.00
N LEU A 87 10.34 7.88 0.63
CA LEU A 87 10.06 9.10 1.40
C LEU A 87 9.58 10.26 0.52
N GLY A 88 9.98 10.26 -0.74
CA GLY A 88 9.84 11.38 -1.67
C GLY A 88 10.90 12.46 -1.42
N ALA A 89 12.14 12.26 -1.97
CA ALA A 89 13.15 13.32 -2.06
C ALA A 89 12.70 14.45 -3.00
N GLY A 90 11.78 14.14 -3.89
CA GLY A 90 11.04 15.04 -4.74
C GLY A 90 9.54 14.77 -4.67
N LYS A 91 8.77 15.58 -5.36
CA LYS A 91 7.35 15.40 -5.62
C LYS A 91 7.01 15.81 -7.04
N LEU A 92 5.94 15.29 -7.62
CA LEU A 92 5.47 15.78 -8.91
C LEU A 92 5.23 17.28 -8.83
N ASN A 93 5.61 17.98 -9.90
CA ASN A 93 5.33 19.43 -10.03
C ASN A 93 3.82 19.68 -10.14
N GLN A 94 3.11 18.75 -10.81
CA GLN A 94 1.66 18.79 -10.97
C GLN A 94 1.11 17.36 -10.93
N SER A 95 -0.15 17.19 -10.50
CA SER A 95 -0.84 15.90 -10.61
C SER A 95 -0.88 15.41 -12.06
N PRO A 96 -0.75 14.10 -12.33
CA PRO A 96 -0.94 13.52 -13.67
C PRO A 96 -2.26 13.91 -14.34
N ASP A 97 -3.30 14.15 -13.56
CA ASP A 97 -4.62 14.57 -14.06
C ASP A 97 -4.60 15.96 -14.70
N ALA A 98 -3.55 16.76 -14.47
CA ALA A 98 -3.33 18.03 -15.14
C ALA A 98 -2.82 17.90 -16.59
N GLY A 99 -2.60 16.68 -17.09
CA GLY A 99 -2.22 16.40 -18.48
C GLY A 99 -0.73 16.60 -18.81
N ASN A 100 0.13 16.88 -17.80
CA ASN A 100 1.55 17.17 -18.02
C ASN A 100 2.48 15.99 -17.68
N ALA A 101 1.95 14.84 -17.33
CA ALA A 101 2.71 13.69 -16.87
C ALA A 101 3.36 12.92 -18.02
N VAL A 102 4.61 12.50 -17.82
CA VAL A 102 5.34 11.57 -18.69
C VAL A 102 5.77 10.36 -17.87
N CYS A 103 5.84 9.20 -18.51
CA CYS A 103 6.13 7.94 -17.82
C CYS A 103 7.63 7.67 -17.62
N THR A 104 8.49 8.23 -18.47
CA THR A 104 9.93 8.01 -18.40
C THR A 104 10.59 8.77 -17.25
N THR A 105 10.39 10.07 -17.21
CA THR A 105 10.93 10.97 -16.19
C THR A 105 9.85 11.98 -15.84
N PRO A 106 8.99 11.69 -14.87
CA PRO A 106 7.95 12.62 -14.50
C PRO A 106 8.56 13.92 -13.95
N PRO A 107 8.01 15.09 -14.31
CA PRO A 107 8.54 16.38 -13.87
C PRO A 107 8.35 16.53 -12.35
N THR A 108 9.46 16.53 -11.63
CA THR A 108 9.48 16.66 -10.17
C THR A 108 10.17 17.93 -9.73
N VAL A 109 9.78 18.41 -8.55
CA VAL A 109 10.48 19.46 -7.80
C VAL A 109 11.02 18.87 -6.50
N ALA A 110 12.10 19.43 -5.96
CA ALA A 110 12.69 18.97 -4.71
C ALA A 110 11.71 19.12 -3.54
N ALA A 111 11.74 18.14 -2.64
CA ALA A 111 11.02 18.15 -1.37
C ALA A 111 12.03 18.02 -0.21
N PRO A 112 12.66 19.11 0.25
CA PRO A 112 13.78 19.08 1.22
C PRO A 112 13.41 18.44 2.57
N GLU A 113 12.16 18.58 2.98
CA GLU A 113 11.64 17.96 4.20
C GLU A 113 10.91 16.63 3.92
N THR A 114 11.07 16.08 2.73
CA THR A 114 10.40 14.92 2.13
C THR A 114 8.93 15.17 1.74
N ASN A 115 8.53 14.59 0.61
CA ASN A 115 7.13 14.64 0.16
C ASN A 115 6.17 14.04 1.20
N LEU A 116 6.62 12.96 1.88
CA LEU A 116 5.87 12.35 2.97
C LEU A 116 5.55 13.34 4.08
N ALA A 117 6.55 14.15 4.52
CA ALA A 117 6.36 15.13 5.59
C ALA A 117 5.38 16.23 5.17
N GLU A 118 5.44 16.69 3.91
CA GLU A 118 4.51 17.68 3.37
C GLU A 118 3.07 17.12 3.34
N ILE A 119 2.87 15.89 2.83
CA ILE A 119 1.56 15.23 2.81
C ILE A 119 1.03 15.05 4.23
N THR A 120 1.88 14.55 5.15
CA THR A 120 1.51 14.31 6.54
C THR A 120 1.03 15.59 7.23
N SER A 121 1.76 16.69 7.02
CA SER A 121 1.40 17.99 7.57
C SER A 121 0.08 18.51 7.03
N ALA A 122 -0.10 18.46 5.70
CA ALA A 122 -1.29 18.96 5.03
C ALA A 122 -2.55 18.16 5.34
N LYS A 123 -2.43 16.83 5.50
CA LYS A 123 -3.55 15.90 5.74
C LYS A 123 -3.75 15.60 7.23
N THR A 124 -2.91 16.12 8.13
CA THR A 124 -2.92 15.80 9.57
C THR A 124 -2.88 14.30 9.86
N SER A 125 -2.16 13.55 9.01
CA SER A 125 -2.12 12.09 9.07
C SER A 125 -1.25 11.58 10.23
N ALA A 126 -1.46 10.31 10.60
CA ALA A 126 -0.52 9.56 11.42
C ALA A 126 0.51 8.87 10.53
N VAL A 127 1.80 8.97 10.85
CA VAL A 127 2.85 8.21 10.17
C VAL A 127 3.21 6.97 10.98
N ILE A 128 3.23 5.81 10.36
CA ILE A 128 3.63 4.54 10.98
C ILE A 128 4.93 4.07 10.31
N ALA A 129 6.00 3.96 11.11
CA ALA A 129 7.36 3.65 10.65
C ALA A 129 8.16 2.86 11.69
N GLY A 130 9.34 2.36 11.31
CA GLY A 130 10.34 1.82 12.24
C GLY A 130 10.91 2.88 13.19
N LEU A 131 11.62 2.45 14.23
CA LEU A 131 12.02 3.29 15.37
C LEU A 131 12.79 4.57 14.97
N GLY A 132 13.94 4.44 14.31
CA GLY A 132 14.77 5.61 13.94
C GLY A 132 14.09 6.46 12.88
N LEU A 133 13.41 5.81 11.93
CA LEU A 133 12.71 6.49 10.86
C LEU A 133 11.51 7.31 11.37
N SER A 134 10.74 6.81 12.34
CA SER A 134 9.63 7.57 12.93
C SER A 134 10.12 8.83 13.65
N SER A 135 11.26 8.77 14.33
CA SER A 135 11.89 9.93 14.98
C SER A 135 12.38 10.97 13.98
N PHE A 136 13.04 10.53 12.92
CA PHE A 136 13.45 11.39 11.81
C PHE A 136 12.25 12.10 11.17
N LEU A 137 11.18 11.37 10.88
CA LEU A 137 9.98 11.92 10.27
C LEU A 137 9.25 12.89 11.19
N SER A 138 9.27 12.65 12.52
CA SER A 138 8.72 13.63 13.49
C SER A 138 9.39 15.00 13.33
N LEU A 139 10.73 15.03 13.18
CA LEU A 139 11.48 16.26 12.92
C LEU A 139 11.12 16.88 11.57
N LYS A 140 11.07 16.08 10.49
CA LYS A 140 10.76 16.59 9.15
C LYS A 140 9.36 17.18 9.06
N ILE A 141 8.37 16.54 9.66
CA ILE A 141 6.99 17.04 9.72
C ILE A 141 6.94 18.31 10.58
N ALA A 142 7.68 18.38 11.68
CA ALA A 142 7.76 19.58 12.54
C ALA A 142 8.34 20.77 11.78
N ASN A 143 9.37 20.57 10.95
CA ASN A 143 9.96 21.61 10.11
C ASN A 143 8.93 22.18 9.11
N VAL A 144 8.16 21.30 8.43
CA VAL A 144 7.10 21.72 7.50
C VAL A 144 6.02 22.53 8.21
N ARG A 145 5.66 22.14 9.44
CA ARG A 145 4.56 22.79 10.21
C ARG A 145 4.98 24.05 10.94
N GLY A 146 6.27 24.21 11.24
CA GLY A 146 6.74 25.19 12.21
C GLY A 146 6.29 24.90 13.64
N ALA A 147 5.92 23.65 13.98
CA ALA A 147 5.43 23.25 15.30
C ALA A 147 5.79 21.78 15.58
N ALA A 148 6.06 21.46 16.84
CA ALA A 148 6.43 20.12 17.27
C ALA A 148 5.40 19.05 16.88
N VAL A 149 5.88 17.85 16.59
CA VAL A 149 5.08 16.66 16.29
C VAL A 149 5.34 15.59 17.34
N GLY A 150 4.30 15.16 18.04
CA GLY A 150 4.37 14.15 19.07
C GLY A 150 4.11 12.73 18.57
N GLY A 151 4.29 11.76 19.47
CA GLY A 151 3.88 10.38 19.24
C GLY A 151 2.35 10.25 19.12
N CYS A 152 1.91 9.34 18.27
CA CYS A 152 0.50 9.01 18.17
C CYS A 152 0.01 8.35 19.46
N PRO A 153 -1.13 8.76 20.03
CA PRO A 153 -1.70 8.07 21.17
C PRO A 153 -2.06 6.63 20.81
N ALA A 154 -2.04 5.77 21.82
CA ALA A 154 -2.46 4.38 21.73
C ALA A 154 -3.52 4.13 22.80
N ALA A 155 -4.58 3.45 22.45
CA ALA A 155 -5.65 3.11 23.36
C ALA A 155 -5.97 1.62 23.32
N GLY A 156 -6.37 1.08 24.48
CA GLY A 156 -6.85 -0.28 24.63
C GLY A 156 -5.80 -1.38 24.33
N LEU A 157 -6.27 -2.62 24.33
CA LEU A 157 -5.44 -3.81 24.11
C LEU A 157 -4.98 -3.96 22.64
N THR A 158 -5.64 -3.31 21.70
CA THR A 158 -5.35 -3.39 20.27
C THR A 158 -4.41 -2.28 19.79
N ASN A 159 -3.82 -1.50 20.69
CA ASN A 159 -2.97 -0.36 20.34
C ASN A 159 -3.69 0.57 19.33
N GLU A 160 -4.93 0.93 19.64
CA GLU A 160 -5.82 1.63 18.72
C GLU A 160 -5.43 3.10 18.52
N LEU A 161 -5.48 3.53 17.27
CA LEU A 161 -5.35 4.92 16.86
C LEU A 161 -6.65 5.40 16.22
N THR A 162 -7.32 6.33 16.89
CA THR A 162 -8.55 6.94 16.38
C THR A 162 -8.22 8.08 15.42
N VAL A 163 -8.91 8.12 14.28
CA VAL A 163 -8.77 9.12 13.23
C VAL A 163 -10.16 9.65 12.79
N PRO A 164 -10.30 10.83 12.11
CA PRO A 164 -9.23 11.74 11.73
C PRO A 164 -8.58 12.43 12.92
N ARG A 165 -7.37 12.93 12.73
CA ARG A 165 -6.64 13.67 13.74
C ARG A 165 -6.70 15.19 13.46
N THR A 166 -6.58 15.99 14.52
CA THR A 166 -6.48 17.46 14.39
C THR A 166 -5.02 17.92 14.21
N THR A 167 -4.06 17.04 14.55
CA THR A 167 -2.63 17.29 14.39
C THR A 167 -1.94 16.01 13.92
N PRO A 168 -0.94 16.08 13.05
CA PRO A 168 -0.17 14.90 12.66
C PRO A 168 0.58 14.32 13.86
N CYS A 169 0.89 13.04 13.78
CA CYS A 169 1.69 12.33 14.78
C CYS A 169 2.51 11.21 14.15
N THR A 170 3.53 10.73 14.85
CA THR A 170 4.32 9.57 14.43
C THR A 170 4.10 8.39 15.36
N ALA A 171 4.01 7.18 14.81
CA ALA A 171 3.86 5.95 15.55
C ALA A 171 5.01 5.00 15.18
N THR A 172 5.74 4.54 16.20
CA THR A 172 6.77 3.53 16.02
C THR A 172 6.14 2.14 16.09
N LEU A 173 6.36 1.33 15.05
CA LEU A 173 6.12 -0.11 15.09
C LEU A 173 7.38 -0.86 14.68
N LEU A 174 7.69 -1.91 15.42
CA LEU A 174 8.77 -2.83 15.13
C LEU A 174 8.21 -4.12 14.51
N SER A 175 9.07 -4.95 13.93
CA SER A 175 8.69 -6.25 13.39
C SER A 175 7.95 -7.08 14.44
N GLY A 176 6.79 -7.64 14.06
CA GLY A 176 5.84 -8.31 14.96
C GLY A 176 4.86 -7.37 15.69
N GLY A 177 5.12 -6.05 15.71
CA GLY A 177 4.22 -5.06 16.29
C GLY A 177 2.95 -4.87 15.46
N LYS A 178 1.85 -4.51 16.13
CA LYS A 178 0.54 -4.28 15.51
C LYS A 178 -0.10 -2.98 16.01
N ARG A 179 -0.88 -2.35 15.14
CA ARG A 179 -1.73 -1.20 15.49
C ARG A 179 -3.02 -1.23 14.69
N THR A 180 -4.14 -0.84 15.29
CA THR A 180 -5.41 -0.67 14.61
C THR A 180 -5.66 0.82 14.35
N VAL A 181 -5.94 1.20 13.10
CA VAL A 181 -6.38 2.55 12.72
C VAL A 181 -7.88 2.49 12.48
N ARG A 182 -8.63 3.30 13.22
CA ARG A 182 -10.10 3.27 13.21
C ARG A 182 -10.67 4.70 13.14
N LEU A 183 -11.70 4.90 12.32
CA LEU A 183 -12.48 6.13 12.36
C LEU A 183 -13.20 6.28 13.71
N VAL A 184 -13.29 7.51 14.23
CA VAL A 184 -14.02 7.81 15.46
C VAL A 184 -15.50 7.37 15.38
N THR A 185 -16.06 7.36 14.18
CA THR A 185 -17.45 6.98 13.89
C THR A 185 -17.68 5.50 13.64
N ALA A 186 -16.61 4.69 13.56
CA ALA A 186 -16.70 3.27 13.24
C ALA A 186 -16.38 2.40 14.46
N ASN A 187 -16.92 1.17 14.49
CA ASN A 187 -16.67 0.20 15.55
C ASN A 187 -15.47 -0.72 15.23
N GLN A 188 -15.01 -0.72 13.99
CA GLN A 188 -13.90 -1.52 13.50
C GLN A 188 -12.93 -0.63 12.70
N GLY A 189 -11.71 -1.11 12.52
CA GLY A 189 -10.68 -0.41 11.77
C GLY A 189 -9.71 -1.38 11.10
N VAL A 190 -8.73 -0.84 10.39
CA VAL A 190 -7.70 -1.61 9.71
C VAL A 190 -6.59 -1.95 10.71
N GLN A 191 -6.31 -3.23 10.88
CA GLN A 191 -5.14 -3.67 11.64
C GLN A 191 -3.91 -3.63 10.73
N ILE A 192 -2.86 -2.99 11.21
CA ILE A 192 -1.56 -2.85 10.56
C ILE A 192 -0.55 -3.64 11.39
N ALA A 193 0.06 -4.65 10.81
CA ALA A 193 1.17 -5.40 11.41
C ALA A 193 2.45 -5.16 10.62
N VAL A 194 3.59 -5.13 11.31
CA VAL A 194 4.92 -5.00 10.70
C VAL A 194 5.55 -6.37 10.59
N VAL A 195 6.11 -6.66 9.42
CA VAL A 195 6.99 -7.79 9.13
C VAL A 195 8.35 -7.25 8.67
N GLY A 196 9.40 -8.06 8.76
CA GLY A 196 10.73 -7.64 8.30
C GLY A 196 10.78 -7.50 6.77
N ALA A 197 11.71 -6.68 6.29
CA ALA A 197 12.15 -6.63 4.91
C ALA A 197 13.68 -6.71 4.86
N ASP A 198 14.22 -7.50 3.93
CA ASP A 198 15.66 -7.67 3.73
C ASP A 198 16.17 -6.60 2.75
N HIS A 199 16.40 -5.40 3.30
CA HIS A 199 16.86 -4.24 2.53
C HIS A 199 17.57 -3.23 3.43
N PRO A 200 18.58 -2.50 2.93
CA PRO A 200 19.19 -1.39 3.67
C PRO A 200 18.14 -0.33 4.04
N ASN A 201 18.27 0.21 5.26
CA ASN A 201 17.40 1.28 5.73
C ASN A 201 18.25 2.41 6.33
N ASP A 202 18.87 3.15 5.44
CA ASP A 202 19.73 4.26 5.78
C ASP A 202 19.29 5.56 5.08
N LEU A 203 19.42 6.66 5.83
CA LEU A 203 19.14 7.99 5.31
C LEU A 203 20.32 8.47 4.47
N SER A 204 20.02 8.92 3.24
CA SER A 204 20.95 9.69 2.45
C SER A 204 21.42 10.93 3.24
N THR A 205 22.69 11.28 3.10
CA THR A 205 23.24 12.51 3.69
C THR A 205 22.52 13.77 3.21
N ALA A 206 21.85 13.71 2.05
CA ALA A 206 21.05 14.82 1.53
C ALA A 206 19.91 15.26 2.46
N PHE A 207 19.40 14.36 3.30
CA PHE A 207 18.34 14.64 4.27
C PHE A 207 18.83 15.14 5.62
N LEU A 208 20.17 15.16 5.84
CA LEU A 208 20.77 15.49 7.10
C LEU A 208 21.19 16.98 7.17
N ALA A 209 21.17 17.53 8.38
CA ALA A 209 21.68 18.88 8.64
C ALA A 209 23.20 18.83 8.91
N GLU A 210 23.85 20.01 8.72
CA GLU A 210 25.25 20.18 9.11
C GLU A 210 25.41 20.16 10.65
N PRO A 211 26.54 19.70 11.18
CA PRO A 211 27.74 19.19 10.49
C PRO A 211 27.66 17.68 10.13
N LEU A 212 26.59 16.97 10.52
CA LEU A 212 26.45 15.52 10.34
C LEU A 212 26.46 15.12 8.86
N LYS A 213 25.82 15.91 8.02
CA LYS A 213 25.81 15.76 6.55
C LYS A 213 27.24 15.68 6.00
N THR A 214 28.06 16.66 6.27
CA THR A 214 29.44 16.72 5.79
C THR A 214 30.29 15.60 6.37
N ASN A 215 30.16 15.30 7.67
CA ASN A 215 30.93 14.25 8.32
C ASN A 215 30.65 12.86 7.74
N LEU A 216 29.40 12.51 7.49
CA LEU A 216 29.06 11.22 6.89
C LEU A 216 29.45 11.17 5.40
N ALA A 217 29.14 12.24 4.63
CA ALA A 217 29.42 12.28 3.20
C ALA A 217 30.93 12.18 2.91
N SER A 218 31.80 12.86 3.70
CA SER A 218 33.25 12.82 3.51
C SER A 218 33.86 11.44 3.82
N ASN A 219 33.15 10.57 4.53
CA ASN A 219 33.58 9.20 4.82
C ASN A 219 32.81 8.14 4.02
N ASN A 220 31.99 8.53 3.03
CA ASN A 220 31.10 7.63 2.27
C ASN A 220 30.17 6.80 3.16
N LEU A 221 29.64 7.41 4.21
CA LEU A 221 28.72 6.79 5.16
C LEU A 221 27.31 7.41 5.03
N SER A 222 26.31 6.66 5.45
CA SER A 222 24.92 7.07 5.61
C SER A 222 24.45 6.85 7.06
N ALA A 223 23.30 7.39 7.44
CA ALA A 223 22.75 7.26 8.78
C ALA A 223 21.74 6.10 8.83
N TYR A 224 22.06 5.02 9.51
CA TYR A 224 21.15 3.90 9.74
C TYR A 224 19.97 4.31 10.63
N VAL A 225 18.73 3.99 10.22
CA VAL A 225 17.49 4.34 10.93
C VAL A 225 16.61 3.14 11.31
N GLY A 226 17.23 2.00 11.47
CA GLY A 226 16.52 0.78 11.87
C GLY A 226 16.33 -0.20 10.73
N ILE A 227 15.55 -1.25 10.95
CA ILE A 227 15.27 -2.29 9.98
C ILE A 227 14.23 -1.78 8.96
N ALA A 228 14.37 -2.13 7.69
CA ALA A 228 13.34 -1.92 6.69
C ALA A 228 12.11 -2.80 7.00
N ASN A 229 10.94 -2.28 6.72
CA ASN A 229 9.66 -2.90 7.05
C ASN A 229 8.88 -3.33 5.80
N GLY A 230 8.24 -4.49 5.89
CA GLY A 230 7.02 -4.78 5.17
C GLY A 230 5.82 -4.60 6.08
N PHE A 231 4.62 -4.58 5.51
CA PHE A 231 3.38 -4.46 6.27
C PHE A 231 2.39 -5.55 5.88
N VAL A 232 1.59 -5.97 6.86
CA VAL A 232 0.39 -6.78 6.62
C VAL A 232 -0.82 -6.01 7.13
N LEU A 233 -1.74 -5.69 6.22
CA LEU A 233 -2.98 -4.98 6.51
C LEU A 233 -4.13 -5.98 6.56
N THR A 234 -4.88 -5.98 7.67
CA THR A 234 -6.15 -6.71 7.75
C THR A 234 -7.30 -5.71 7.77
N PHE A 235 -8.09 -5.71 6.70
CA PHE A 235 -9.21 -4.82 6.46
C PHE A 235 -10.50 -5.35 7.09
N THR A 236 -11.49 -4.48 7.24
CA THR A 236 -12.76 -4.81 7.92
C THR A 236 -13.64 -5.77 7.11
N ASN A 237 -13.44 -5.92 5.80
CA ASN A 237 -14.10 -6.94 4.97
C ASN A 237 -13.44 -8.32 5.03
N GLY A 238 -12.37 -8.48 5.83
CA GLY A 238 -11.61 -9.72 5.96
C GLY A 238 -10.43 -9.87 4.97
N LEU A 239 -10.23 -8.92 4.04
CA LEU A 239 -9.06 -8.94 3.18
C LEU A 239 -7.79 -8.75 4.01
N THR A 240 -6.79 -9.60 3.76
CA THR A 240 -5.44 -9.42 4.27
C THR A 240 -4.50 -9.13 3.10
N ALA A 241 -3.80 -7.99 3.16
CA ALA A 241 -2.87 -7.54 2.13
C ALA A 241 -1.44 -7.48 2.68
N TYR A 242 -0.48 -8.06 1.97
CA TYR A 242 0.95 -7.93 2.22
C TYR A 242 1.55 -6.86 1.32
N LEU A 243 2.27 -5.91 1.92
CA LEU A 243 3.01 -4.85 1.25
C LEU A 243 4.50 -5.11 1.53
N SER A 244 5.24 -5.55 0.53
CA SER A 244 6.60 -6.06 0.75
C SER A 244 7.60 -4.97 1.14
N GLY A 245 7.38 -3.74 0.74
CA GLY A 245 8.45 -2.76 0.67
C GLY A 245 9.51 -3.22 -0.32
N ASP A 246 10.68 -2.66 -0.20
CA ASP A 246 11.86 -3.15 -0.88
C ASP A 246 12.46 -4.31 -0.08
N THR A 247 12.60 -5.46 -0.73
CA THR A 247 13.07 -6.67 -0.04
C THR A 247 13.67 -7.70 -1.00
N GLY A 248 14.58 -8.51 -0.49
CA GLY A 248 14.97 -9.78 -1.05
C GLY A 248 13.95 -10.89 -0.79
N LEU A 249 14.29 -12.13 -1.13
CA LEU A 249 13.49 -13.32 -0.79
C LEU A 249 13.67 -13.69 0.67
N MET A 250 12.56 -13.81 1.42
CA MET A 250 12.56 -14.15 2.83
C MET A 250 11.68 -15.36 3.13
N GLN A 251 12.14 -16.24 4.02
CA GLN A 251 11.33 -17.37 4.52
C GLN A 251 10.08 -16.90 5.27
N GLU A 252 10.11 -15.70 5.85
CA GLU A 252 9.00 -15.06 6.54
C GLU A 252 7.77 -14.88 5.63
N MET A 253 7.97 -14.71 4.32
CA MET A 253 6.89 -14.66 3.34
C MET A 253 6.03 -15.93 3.37
N LYS A 254 6.63 -17.09 3.66
CA LYS A 254 5.91 -18.36 3.77
C LYS A 254 5.33 -18.58 5.15
N THR A 255 6.11 -18.35 6.21
CA THR A 255 5.71 -18.75 7.57
C THR A 255 4.83 -17.72 8.26
N VAL A 256 5.10 -16.45 8.06
CA VAL A 256 4.36 -15.35 8.69
C VAL A 256 3.31 -14.77 7.76
N VAL A 257 3.72 -14.30 6.55
CA VAL A 257 2.79 -13.62 5.64
C VAL A 257 1.69 -14.57 5.15
N ASN A 258 2.05 -15.76 4.69
CA ASN A 258 1.08 -16.77 4.28
C ASN A 258 0.56 -17.58 5.47
N GLY A 259 1.46 -18.21 6.24
CA GLY A 259 1.08 -19.22 7.24
C GLY A 259 0.31 -18.66 8.44
N PHE A 260 0.66 -17.45 8.89
CA PHE A 260 0.02 -16.82 10.05
C PHE A 260 -1.07 -15.82 9.65
N TYR A 261 -0.77 -14.92 8.67
CA TYR A 261 -1.72 -13.89 8.27
C TYR A 261 -2.66 -14.30 7.13
N GLY A 262 -2.27 -15.27 6.29
CA GLY A 262 -3.07 -15.69 5.15
C GLY A 262 -3.29 -14.59 4.12
N ALA A 263 -2.22 -13.87 3.73
CA ALA A 263 -2.34 -12.75 2.81
C ALA A 263 -2.91 -13.18 1.44
N GLU A 264 -4.02 -12.55 1.05
CA GLU A 264 -4.74 -12.84 -0.20
C GLU A 264 -4.50 -11.78 -1.28
N LEU A 265 -4.00 -10.61 -0.92
CA LEU A 265 -3.47 -9.59 -1.82
C LEU A 265 -1.99 -9.38 -1.48
N ALA A 266 -1.12 -9.27 -2.48
CA ALA A 266 0.28 -8.94 -2.27
C ALA A 266 0.70 -7.78 -3.18
N VAL A 267 1.44 -6.81 -2.64
CA VAL A 267 2.21 -5.81 -3.39
C VAL A 267 3.67 -6.24 -3.30
N ILE A 268 4.32 -6.51 -4.43
CA ILE A 268 5.69 -7.05 -4.44
C ILE A 268 6.58 -6.32 -5.45
N ASN A 269 7.81 -6.02 -5.02
CA ASN A 269 8.84 -5.42 -5.85
C ASN A 269 9.38 -6.41 -6.92
N ILE A 270 9.72 -5.88 -8.12
CA ILE A 270 10.21 -6.68 -9.25
C ILE A 270 11.40 -6.04 -9.99
N SER A 271 12.17 -5.14 -9.38
CA SER A 271 13.15 -4.30 -10.11
C SER A 271 14.53 -4.92 -10.34
N ASP A 272 14.87 -6.00 -9.64
CA ASP A 272 16.08 -6.80 -9.83
C ASP A 272 17.38 -6.24 -9.23
N THR A 273 17.74 -4.99 -9.46
CA THR A 273 19.09 -4.51 -9.10
C THR A 273 19.33 -4.39 -7.58
N PHE A 274 18.33 -3.89 -6.84
CA PHE A 274 18.44 -3.61 -5.40
C PHE A 274 17.50 -4.44 -4.54
N VAL A 275 16.58 -5.15 -5.17
CA VAL A 275 15.50 -5.91 -4.57
C VAL A 275 15.22 -7.16 -5.40
N THR A 276 14.27 -7.98 -4.97
CA THR A 276 13.83 -9.16 -5.72
C THR A 276 13.43 -8.79 -7.15
N GLY A 277 14.03 -9.46 -8.13
CA GLY A 277 13.65 -9.36 -9.54
C GLY A 277 12.45 -10.24 -9.91
N PRO A 278 12.07 -10.28 -11.21
CA PRO A 278 10.90 -11.01 -11.68
C PRO A 278 10.89 -12.50 -11.31
N GLU A 279 12.04 -13.17 -11.39
CA GLU A 279 12.20 -14.59 -11.06
C GLU A 279 11.96 -14.86 -9.58
N GLY A 280 12.61 -14.10 -8.71
CA GLY A 280 12.47 -14.23 -7.27
C GLY A 280 11.06 -13.84 -6.80
N ALA A 281 10.51 -12.76 -7.34
CA ALA A 281 9.15 -12.32 -7.04
C ALA A 281 8.09 -13.36 -7.49
N ALA A 282 8.24 -13.94 -8.68
CA ALA A 282 7.37 -15.02 -9.15
C ALA A 282 7.47 -16.27 -8.26
N PHE A 283 8.70 -16.61 -7.80
CA PHE A 283 8.88 -17.69 -6.83
C PHE A 283 8.19 -17.36 -5.49
N ALA A 284 8.36 -16.14 -4.97
CA ALA A 284 7.69 -15.70 -3.74
C ALA A 284 6.17 -15.82 -3.88
N VAL A 285 5.61 -15.32 -4.97
CA VAL A 285 4.16 -15.35 -5.24
C VAL A 285 3.63 -16.78 -5.38
N ASN A 286 4.29 -17.61 -6.17
CA ASN A 286 3.81 -18.97 -6.48
C ASN A 286 4.07 -19.97 -5.34
N LYS A 287 5.13 -19.78 -4.53
CA LYS A 287 5.59 -20.81 -3.57
C LYS A 287 5.54 -20.36 -2.11
N LEU A 288 5.71 -19.09 -1.83
CA LEU A 288 5.81 -18.61 -0.46
C LEU A 288 4.51 -17.94 -0.01
N ILE A 289 4.07 -16.87 -0.66
CA ILE A 289 2.92 -16.06 -0.25
C ILE A 289 1.61 -16.70 -0.70
N ARG A 290 1.51 -17.10 -1.97
CA ARG A 290 0.34 -17.73 -2.61
C ARG A 290 -0.94 -16.89 -2.49
N PRO A 291 -0.92 -15.59 -2.82
CA PRO A 291 -2.09 -14.72 -2.73
C PRO A 291 -3.12 -15.06 -3.82
N ALA A 292 -4.32 -14.51 -3.73
CA ALA A 292 -5.29 -14.55 -4.83
C ALA A 292 -4.92 -13.57 -5.94
N THR A 293 -4.44 -12.37 -5.53
CA THR A 293 -4.00 -11.33 -6.48
C THR A 293 -2.67 -10.74 -6.05
N VAL A 294 -1.83 -10.40 -7.04
CA VAL A 294 -0.57 -9.68 -6.83
C VAL A 294 -0.52 -8.40 -7.67
N LEU A 295 -0.08 -7.31 -7.05
CA LEU A 295 0.23 -6.03 -7.66
C LEU A 295 1.76 -5.90 -7.74
N PRO A 296 2.37 -5.95 -8.94
CA PRO A 296 3.81 -5.69 -9.08
C PRO A 296 4.12 -4.22 -8.77
N SER A 297 5.21 -3.97 -8.08
CA SER A 297 5.67 -2.64 -7.68
C SER A 297 7.16 -2.47 -7.96
N HIS A 298 7.67 -1.26 -7.81
CA HIS A 298 9.11 -0.97 -7.91
C HIS A 298 9.75 -1.54 -9.18
N THR A 299 9.18 -1.23 -10.34
CA THR A 299 9.63 -1.82 -11.61
C THR A 299 10.91 -1.17 -12.14
N ASN A 300 11.16 0.10 -11.78
CA ASN A 300 12.29 0.92 -12.26
C ASN A 300 12.39 1.01 -13.79
N GLU A 301 11.26 0.91 -14.48
CA GLU A 301 11.15 1.01 -15.92
C GLU A 301 9.76 1.50 -16.35
N VAL A 302 9.62 1.93 -17.60
CA VAL A 302 8.32 2.19 -18.21
C VAL A 302 7.67 0.84 -18.52
N SER A 303 6.85 0.37 -17.58
CA SER A 303 6.32 -1.00 -17.62
C SER A 303 5.14 -1.16 -18.55
N THR A 304 4.35 -0.10 -18.79
CA THR A 304 3.15 -0.18 -19.63
C THR A 304 3.07 0.93 -20.66
N SER A 305 2.29 0.65 -21.72
CA SER A 305 1.83 1.63 -22.70
C SER A 305 0.38 1.31 -23.07
N GLY A 306 -0.51 2.30 -22.92
CA GLY A 306 -1.95 2.09 -23.06
C GLY A 306 -2.49 1.05 -22.07
N GLY A 307 -1.94 1.02 -20.87
CA GLY A 307 -2.33 0.11 -19.79
C GLY A 307 -1.90 -1.36 -19.99
N ARG A 308 -1.09 -1.67 -20.99
CA ARG A 308 -0.61 -3.03 -21.28
C ARG A 308 0.89 -3.13 -21.04
N ALA A 309 1.33 -4.28 -20.55
CA ALA A 309 2.76 -4.54 -20.35
C ALA A 309 3.53 -4.36 -21.66
N ASN A 310 4.65 -3.62 -21.59
CA ASN A 310 5.54 -3.44 -22.72
C ASN A 310 6.37 -4.72 -22.95
N PRO A 311 6.61 -5.10 -24.20
CA PRO A 311 7.49 -6.24 -24.52
C PRO A 311 8.91 -6.05 -23.97
N GLY A 312 9.49 -7.12 -23.44
CA GLY A 312 10.86 -7.15 -22.91
C GLY A 312 11.04 -6.51 -21.54
N THR A 313 9.94 -6.07 -20.88
CA THR A 313 10.00 -5.48 -19.54
C THR A 313 10.03 -6.54 -18.44
N ARG A 314 10.47 -6.11 -17.23
CA ARG A 314 10.37 -6.93 -16.00
C ARG A 314 8.93 -7.28 -15.69
N LEU A 315 7.99 -6.37 -15.97
CA LEU A 315 6.57 -6.62 -15.80
C LEU A 315 6.08 -7.78 -16.67
N GLU A 316 6.37 -7.76 -17.98
CA GLU A 316 6.01 -8.86 -18.88
C GLU A 316 6.63 -10.18 -18.40
N ARG A 317 7.94 -10.15 -18.08
CA ARG A 317 8.66 -11.30 -17.55
C ARG A 317 8.04 -11.87 -16.28
N PHE A 318 7.65 -11.01 -15.34
CA PHE A 318 6.99 -11.40 -14.09
C PHE A 318 5.65 -12.07 -14.34
N ILE A 319 4.79 -11.49 -15.20
CA ILE A 319 3.50 -12.06 -15.59
C ILE A 319 3.69 -13.47 -16.15
N ASP A 320 4.58 -13.63 -17.12
CA ASP A 320 4.91 -14.92 -17.74
C ASP A 320 5.35 -15.97 -16.72
N LEU A 321 6.21 -15.59 -15.76
CA LEU A 321 6.74 -16.51 -14.75
C LEU A 321 5.68 -16.94 -13.73
N VAL A 322 4.81 -16.02 -13.32
CA VAL A 322 3.67 -16.35 -12.43
C VAL A 322 2.73 -17.33 -13.12
N GLU A 323 2.42 -17.12 -14.41
CA GLU A 323 1.56 -18.01 -15.20
C GLU A 323 2.17 -19.40 -15.45
N ARG A 324 3.48 -19.45 -15.78
CA ARG A 324 4.21 -20.74 -15.99
C ARG A 324 4.33 -21.53 -14.70
N GLY A 325 4.60 -20.88 -13.57
CA GLY A 325 4.67 -21.53 -12.26
C GLY A 325 3.37 -22.27 -11.92
N ARG A 326 2.24 -21.67 -12.26
CA ARG A 326 0.90 -22.26 -12.17
C ARG A 326 0.77 -23.55 -12.98
N ASN A 327 1.19 -23.53 -14.24
CA ASN A 327 1.04 -24.66 -15.15
C ASN A 327 1.88 -25.87 -14.72
N SER A 328 3.02 -25.64 -14.07
CA SER A 328 3.89 -26.71 -13.55
C SER A 328 3.31 -27.39 -12.30
N GLU A 329 2.58 -26.68 -11.45
CA GLU A 329 1.92 -27.23 -10.26
C GLU A 329 0.69 -28.05 -10.59
N SER A 330 -0.15 -27.56 -11.50
CA SER A 330 -1.35 -28.29 -11.93
C SER A 330 -1.01 -29.65 -12.54
N LYS A 331 0.14 -29.78 -13.19
CA LYS A 331 0.63 -31.06 -13.74
C LYS A 331 1.17 -32.02 -12.66
N LYS A 332 1.76 -31.50 -11.58
CA LYS A 332 2.33 -32.34 -10.49
C LYS A 332 1.30 -32.88 -9.53
N GLU A 333 0.26 -32.12 -9.24
CA GLU A 333 -0.72 -32.47 -8.19
C GLU A 333 -1.94 -33.24 -8.71
N HIS A 334 -2.12 -33.45 -10.03
CA HIS A 334 -3.37 -33.99 -10.60
C HIS A 334 -4.63 -33.33 -10.05
N SER A 335 -4.50 -32.13 -9.48
CA SER A 335 -5.54 -31.39 -8.78
C SER A 335 -5.99 -30.20 -9.60
N SER A 336 -7.24 -30.20 -10.00
CA SER A 336 -7.93 -29.06 -10.60
C SER A 336 -8.07 -27.83 -9.66
N LYS A 337 -7.47 -27.88 -8.46
CA LYS A 337 -7.64 -26.90 -7.36
C LYS A 337 -6.41 -26.06 -7.07
N ALA A 338 -5.38 -26.03 -7.91
CA ALA A 338 -4.27 -25.10 -7.70
C ALA A 338 -4.81 -23.64 -7.71
N LYS A 339 -4.62 -22.92 -6.59
CA LYS A 339 -5.08 -21.54 -6.44
C LYS A 339 -4.43 -20.68 -7.54
N ARG A 340 -5.27 -20.06 -8.38
CA ARG A 340 -4.80 -19.21 -9.47
C ARG A 340 -4.45 -17.84 -8.92
N VAL A 341 -3.19 -17.43 -9.02
CA VAL A 341 -2.78 -16.05 -8.74
C VAL A 341 -3.10 -15.18 -9.96
N SER A 342 -3.77 -14.05 -9.73
CA SER A 342 -4.01 -13.01 -10.73
C SER A 342 -2.93 -11.93 -10.60
N VAL A 343 -2.26 -11.57 -11.68
CA VAL A 343 -1.35 -10.42 -11.72
C VAL A 343 -2.11 -9.22 -12.24
N GLN A 344 -2.15 -8.13 -11.47
CA GLN A 344 -2.82 -6.89 -11.83
C GLN A 344 -1.81 -5.74 -11.80
N PRO A 345 -1.37 -5.21 -12.93
CA PRO A 345 -0.52 -4.02 -12.96
C PRO A 345 -1.27 -2.82 -12.34
N PRO A 346 -0.69 -2.13 -11.34
CA PRO A 346 -1.34 -1.01 -10.68
C PRO A 346 -1.22 0.25 -11.54
N LEU A 347 -2.18 0.45 -12.44
CA LEU A 347 -2.20 1.61 -13.35
C LEU A 347 -2.60 2.88 -12.60
N SER A 348 -1.77 3.92 -12.70
CA SER A 348 -1.98 5.20 -11.99
C SER A 348 -3.37 5.78 -12.22
N GLY A 349 -4.04 6.18 -11.14
CA GLY A 349 -5.37 6.80 -11.16
C GLY A 349 -6.54 5.82 -11.33
N PHE A 350 -6.29 4.54 -11.64
CA PHE A 350 -7.35 3.53 -11.79
C PHE A 350 -7.56 2.75 -10.49
N THR A 351 -8.70 2.96 -9.86
CA THR A 351 -9.05 2.29 -8.61
C THR A 351 -9.49 0.86 -8.85
N MET A 352 -8.81 -0.08 -8.20
CA MET A 352 -9.18 -1.50 -8.13
C MET A 352 -9.98 -1.78 -6.86
N GLU A 353 -10.99 -2.66 -6.93
CA GLU A 353 -11.81 -3.04 -5.79
C GLU A 353 -11.66 -4.54 -5.49
N PHE A 354 -11.32 -4.87 -4.24
CA PHE A 354 -11.05 -6.24 -3.79
C PHE A 354 -12.03 -6.70 -2.73
N ASP A 355 -12.53 -7.92 -2.87
CA ASP A 355 -13.30 -8.57 -1.81
C ASP A 355 -12.42 -9.11 -0.69
N GLY A 356 -13.04 -9.67 0.37
CA GLY A 356 -12.34 -10.25 1.52
C GLY A 356 -11.47 -11.47 1.21
N LYS A 357 -11.52 -11.99 -0.03
CA LYS A 357 -10.70 -13.11 -0.51
C LYS A 357 -9.64 -12.68 -1.51
N GLY A 358 -9.37 -11.38 -1.61
CA GLY A 358 -8.38 -10.82 -2.52
C GLY A 358 -8.74 -10.93 -4.00
N GLN A 359 -10.00 -11.27 -4.34
CA GLN A 359 -10.43 -11.29 -5.73
C GLN A 359 -10.77 -9.87 -6.18
N CYS A 360 -10.21 -9.47 -7.31
CA CYS A 360 -10.59 -8.19 -7.91
C CYS A 360 -12.01 -8.26 -8.47
N ARG A 361 -12.85 -7.31 -8.07
CA ARG A 361 -14.26 -7.23 -8.45
C ARG A 361 -14.53 -6.11 -9.44
N ARG A 362 -13.67 -5.09 -9.48
CA ARG A 362 -13.78 -3.96 -10.40
C ARG A 362 -12.41 -3.30 -10.61
N GLY A 363 -12.19 -2.72 -11.77
CA GLY A 363 -11.01 -1.90 -12.07
C GLY A 363 -9.72 -2.68 -12.36
N CYS A 364 -9.80 -4.01 -12.67
CA CYS A 364 -8.67 -4.88 -12.94
C CYS A 364 -8.64 -5.38 -14.38
#